data_7b708a15c37bf953a0dcaad94472ba57
#
_entry.id   7b708a15c37bf953a0dcaad94472ba57
#
_cell.length_a   1.000
_cell.length_b   1.000
_cell.length_c   1.000
_cell.angle_alpha   90.00
_cell.angle_beta   90.00
_cell.angle_gamma   90.00
#
_symmetry.space_group_name_H-M   'P 1'
#
loop_
_entity.id
_entity.type
_entity.pdbx_description
1 polymer ?
#
loop_
_entity_poly.entity_id
_entity_poly.type
_entity_poly.pdbx_seq_one_letter_code
_entity_poly.pdbx_strand_id
1 'polypeptide(L)'
;MLSHERVIQWMNVIRKTTGASQYRILENFWASQLNSKVWMVRNILKNLNIGAGKIYIMGGWYGLSAQLLVDHIPNTIAVSIDADPQSKLYGTLLASNTPSRDIPAGTLFSLDDFSDRYGGESIKFIIGDMETYDKYDDAVLIVNTSVEHVEQHVFDSWIKNVPENVPVVLQGNNFFTCNDHIRCSTDIDEFKKMNPLGTIIFSDKLDCDGFYRFMTIGYR
;
A
#
# COMPACT_ATOMS: atom_id res chain seq x y z
N MET A 1 2.62 -4.01 16.24
CA MET A 1 1.61 -3.06 16.78
C MET A 1 2.16 -1.66 16.53
N LEU A 2 1.33 -0.73 16.05
CA LEU A 2 1.79 0.66 15.87
C LEU A 2 2.26 1.25 17.20
N SER A 3 3.39 1.96 17.19
CA SER A 3 3.91 2.60 18.40
C SER A 3 3.07 3.82 18.78
N HIS A 4 3.08 4.17 20.06
CA HIS A 4 2.41 5.37 20.57
C HIS A 4 2.92 6.64 19.87
N GLU A 5 4.23 6.73 19.66
CA GLU A 5 4.88 7.86 18.99
C GLU A 5 4.40 7.99 17.54
N ARG A 6 4.22 6.87 16.82
CA ARG A 6 3.73 6.84 15.45
C ARG A 6 2.28 7.35 15.37
N VAL A 7 1.43 6.93 16.29
CA VAL A 7 0.05 7.42 16.35
C VAL A 7 0.01 8.93 16.59
N ILE A 8 0.80 9.45 17.55
CA ILE A 8 0.90 10.89 17.81
C ILE A 8 1.37 11.64 16.56
N GLN A 9 2.36 11.12 15.86
CA GLN A 9 2.87 11.73 14.63
C GLN A 9 1.78 11.83 13.57
N TRP A 10 1.07 10.75 13.29
CA TRP A 10 -0.03 10.73 12.33
C TRP A 10 -1.13 11.73 12.69
N MET A 11 -1.56 11.75 13.94
CA MET A 11 -2.57 12.72 14.40
C MET A 11 -2.09 14.17 14.24
N ASN A 12 -0.82 14.45 14.43
CA ASN A 12 -0.27 15.78 14.23
C ASN A 12 -0.22 16.18 12.74
N VAL A 13 0.12 15.26 11.84
CA VAL A 13 0.05 15.50 10.39
C VAL A 13 -1.39 15.77 9.97
N ILE A 14 -2.33 14.92 10.37
CA ILE A 14 -3.76 15.07 10.07
C ILE A 14 -4.28 16.43 10.55
N ARG A 15 -3.93 16.84 11.77
CA ARG A 15 -4.35 18.12 12.35
C ARG A 15 -3.81 19.35 11.59
N LYS A 16 -2.63 19.22 10.95
CA LYS A 16 -2.01 20.30 10.19
C LYS A 16 -2.49 20.39 8.74
N THR A 17 -3.10 19.34 8.23
CA THR A 17 -3.76 19.35 6.92
C THR A 17 -5.18 19.89 7.03
N THR A 18 -5.71 20.42 5.95
CA THR A 18 -7.07 21.01 5.92
C THR A 18 -7.83 20.60 4.67
N GLY A 19 -9.15 20.72 4.71
CA GLY A 19 -10.02 20.49 3.56
C GLY A 19 -10.01 19.06 3.04
N ALA A 20 -10.07 18.90 1.73
CA ALA A 20 -10.17 17.60 1.07
C ALA A 20 -8.97 16.69 1.38
N SER A 21 -7.77 17.25 1.49
CA SER A 21 -6.55 16.48 1.81
C SER A 21 -6.60 15.86 3.20
N GLN A 22 -7.12 16.57 4.20
CA GLN A 22 -7.32 16.03 5.55
C GLN A 22 -8.27 14.83 5.52
N TYR A 23 -9.39 14.97 4.81
CA TYR A 23 -10.38 13.91 4.68
C TYR A 23 -9.78 12.66 4.02
N ARG A 24 -9.07 12.82 2.90
CA ARG A 24 -8.40 11.72 2.19
C ARG A 24 -7.34 11.01 3.04
N ILE A 25 -6.59 11.74 3.88
CA ILE A 25 -5.65 11.10 4.82
C ILE A 25 -6.42 10.28 5.86
N LEU A 26 -7.55 10.79 6.38
CA LEU A 26 -8.38 10.06 7.35
C LEU A 26 -8.98 8.78 6.79
N GLU A 27 -9.32 8.75 5.49
CA GLU A 27 -9.83 7.53 4.83
C GLU A 27 -8.86 6.34 4.94
N ASN A 28 -7.55 6.60 4.99
CA ASN A 28 -6.52 5.58 5.23
C ASN A 28 -6.73 4.80 6.54
N PHE A 29 -7.36 5.44 7.52
CA PHE A 29 -7.56 4.91 8.87
C PHE A 29 -8.99 4.40 9.12
N TRP A 30 -9.83 4.34 8.11
CA TRP A 30 -11.14 3.69 8.26
C TRP A 30 -10.97 2.23 8.66
N ALA A 31 -11.91 1.74 9.48
CA ALA A 31 -11.83 0.40 10.05
C ALA A 31 -11.60 -0.69 8.98
N SER A 32 -12.28 -0.60 7.83
CA SER A 32 -12.11 -1.54 6.72
C SER A 32 -10.71 -1.48 6.10
N GLN A 33 -10.11 -0.28 5.95
CA GLN A 33 -8.76 -0.11 5.45
C GLN A 33 -7.76 -0.66 6.45
N LEU A 34 -7.82 -0.24 7.71
CA LEU A 34 -6.89 -0.67 8.75
C LEU A 34 -6.96 -2.19 8.97
N ASN A 35 -8.17 -2.75 9.12
CA ASN A 35 -8.36 -4.18 9.35
C ASN A 35 -7.84 -5.01 8.18
N SER A 36 -8.06 -4.58 6.93
CA SER A 36 -7.57 -5.30 5.75
C SER A 36 -6.03 -5.30 5.66
N LYS A 37 -5.37 -4.19 6.01
CA LYS A 37 -3.90 -4.11 5.99
C LYS A 37 -3.28 -4.92 7.13
N VAL A 38 -3.86 -4.90 8.33
CA VAL A 38 -3.43 -5.74 9.46
C VAL A 38 -3.63 -7.23 9.13
N TRP A 39 -4.77 -7.59 8.53
CA TRP A 39 -5.04 -8.96 8.07
C TRP A 39 -4.02 -9.41 7.02
N MET A 40 -3.69 -8.55 6.08
CA MET A 40 -2.66 -8.80 5.07
C MET A 40 -1.30 -9.10 5.71
N VAL A 41 -0.81 -8.21 6.57
CA VAL A 41 0.50 -8.39 7.23
C VAL A 41 0.54 -9.69 8.04
N ARG A 42 -0.52 -10.02 8.78
CA ARG A 42 -0.60 -11.29 9.54
C ARG A 42 -0.48 -12.52 8.64
N ASN A 43 -1.13 -12.50 7.48
CA ASN A 43 -1.07 -13.63 6.55
C ASN A 43 0.26 -13.69 5.80
N ILE A 44 0.89 -12.57 5.49
CA ILE A 44 2.27 -12.53 4.97
C ILE A 44 3.21 -13.22 5.96
N LEU A 45 3.22 -12.79 7.21
CA LEU A 45 4.09 -13.34 8.25
C LEU A 45 3.83 -14.83 8.55
N LYS A 46 2.59 -15.30 8.37
CA LYS A 46 2.21 -16.70 8.59
C LYS A 46 2.66 -17.60 7.44
N ASN A 47 2.62 -17.12 6.21
CA ASN A 47 2.75 -17.96 5.01
C ASN A 47 4.07 -17.77 4.26
N LEU A 48 4.81 -16.69 4.54
CA LEU A 48 6.05 -16.36 3.86
C LEU A 48 7.19 -16.13 4.85
N ASN A 49 8.39 -16.53 4.45
CA ASN A 49 9.63 -16.17 5.12
C ASN A 49 10.32 -15.06 4.31
N ILE A 50 10.12 -13.81 4.71
CA ILE A 50 10.64 -12.66 3.99
C ILE A 50 12.03 -12.30 4.54
N GLY A 51 13.02 -12.30 3.67
CA GLY A 51 14.38 -11.86 3.97
C GLY A 51 14.56 -10.34 3.95
N ALA A 52 15.80 -9.89 4.14
CA ALA A 52 16.17 -8.49 3.95
C ALA A 52 16.06 -8.09 2.47
N GLY A 53 15.57 -6.88 2.20
CA GLY A 53 15.42 -6.37 0.84
C GLY A 53 14.32 -5.33 0.72
N LYS A 54 13.78 -5.18 -0.50
CA LYS A 54 12.74 -4.18 -0.78
C LYS A 54 11.36 -4.82 -0.91
N ILE A 55 10.37 -4.18 -0.30
CA ILE A 55 8.95 -4.50 -0.46
C ILE A 55 8.33 -3.44 -1.35
N TYR A 56 7.89 -3.82 -2.53
CA TYR A 56 7.23 -2.91 -3.48
C TYR A 56 5.72 -2.95 -3.28
N ILE A 57 5.09 -1.78 -3.18
CA ILE A 57 3.66 -1.64 -2.92
C ILE A 57 3.04 -0.80 -4.01
N MET A 58 2.23 -1.43 -4.86
CA MET A 58 1.50 -0.79 -5.94
C MET A 58 0.18 -0.21 -5.40
N GLY A 59 -0.15 1.02 -5.82
CA GLY A 59 -1.29 1.74 -5.26
C GLY A 59 -1.15 1.93 -3.75
N GLY A 60 0.06 2.28 -3.30
CA GLY A 60 0.39 2.33 -1.88
C GLY A 60 -0.21 3.51 -1.12
N TRP A 61 -0.83 4.45 -1.85
CA TRP A 61 -1.51 5.62 -1.35
C TRP A 61 -0.63 6.38 -0.32
N TYR A 62 -1.13 6.70 0.87
CA TYR A 62 -0.39 7.44 1.90
C TYR A 62 0.46 6.56 2.82
N GLY A 63 0.74 5.31 2.42
CA GLY A 63 1.78 4.47 3.02
C GLY A 63 1.39 3.70 4.27
N LEU A 64 0.09 3.53 4.59
CA LEU A 64 -0.31 2.69 5.73
C LEU A 64 0.19 1.25 5.59
N SER A 65 0.05 0.65 4.40
CA SER A 65 0.58 -0.69 4.13
C SER A 65 2.10 -0.73 4.28
N ALA A 66 2.80 0.28 3.75
CA ALA A 66 4.24 0.39 3.84
C ALA A 66 4.71 0.44 5.30
N GLN A 67 4.08 1.28 6.12
CA GLN A 67 4.42 1.42 7.53
C GLN A 67 4.20 0.11 8.30
N LEU A 68 3.04 -0.54 8.10
CA LEU A 68 2.75 -1.80 8.77
C LEU A 68 3.73 -2.92 8.37
N LEU A 69 4.14 -2.95 7.10
CA LEU A 69 5.09 -3.95 6.61
C LEU A 69 6.49 -3.76 7.22
N VAL A 70 7.05 -2.55 7.18
CA VAL A 70 8.38 -2.31 7.76
C VAL A 70 8.42 -2.42 9.29
N ASP A 71 7.31 -2.13 9.96
CA ASP A 71 7.20 -2.31 11.42
C ASP A 71 7.22 -3.80 11.83
N HIS A 72 6.86 -4.73 10.93
CA HIS A 72 6.73 -6.15 11.24
C HIS A 72 7.72 -7.05 10.50
N ILE A 73 8.34 -6.58 9.43
CA ILE A 73 9.34 -7.32 8.64
C ILE A 73 10.68 -6.59 8.75
N PRO A 74 11.56 -7.04 9.66
CA PRO A 74 12.81 -6.35 9.94
C PRO A 74 13.76 -6.36 8.73
N ASN A 75 14.65 -5.38 8.66
CA ASN A 75 15.67 -5.23 7.61
C ASN A 75 15.07 -5.08 6.18
N THR A 76 13.86 -4.53 6.09
CA THR A 76 13.23 -4.24 4.80
C THR A 76 13.04 -2.74 4.59
N ILE A 77 13.01 -2.34 3.32
CA ILE A 77 12.67 -1.00 2.86
C ILE A 77 11.38 -1.13 2.04
N ALA A 78 10.34 -0.39 2.41
CA ALA A 78 9.13 -0.31 1.60
C ALA A 78 9.30 0.76 0.50
N VAL A 79 8.92 0.40 -0.72
CA VAL A 79 8.85 1.30 -1.88
C VAL A 79 7.39 1.40 -2.27
N SER A 80 6.74 2.50 -1.89
CA SER A 80 5.34 2.77 -2.18
C SER A 80 5.23 3.51 -3.50
N ILE A 81 4.55 2.90 -4.48
CA ILE A 81 4.36 3.44 -5.83
C ILE A 81 2.89 3.81 -5.99
N ASP A 82 2.62 5.04 -6.41
CA ASP A 82 1.28 5.54 -6.65
C ASP A 82 1.27 6.58 -7.76
N ALA A 83 0.21 6.62 -8.57
CA ALA A 83 0.06 7.59 -9.64
C ALA A 83 -0.34 8.99 -9.12
N ASP A 84 -0.96 9.06 -7.92
CA ASP A 84 -1.36 10.32 -7.30
C ASP A 84 -0.14 11.02 -6.67
N PRO A 85 0.26 12.21 -7.15
CA PRO A 85 1.38 12.95 -6.57
C PRO A 85 1.20 13.29 -5.08
N GLN A 86 -0.04 13.41 -4.60
CA GLN A 86 -0.33 13.68 -3.20
C GLN A 86 0.09 12.51 -2.29
N SER A 87 0.13 11.29 -2.82
CA SER A 87 0.59 10.11 -2.09
C SER A 87 2.04 10.26 -1.65
N LYS A 88 2.91 10.78 -2.51
CA LYS A 88 4.32 11.07 -2.17
C LYS A 88 4.42 12.13 -1.08
N LEU A 89 3.69 13.24 -1.19
CA LEU A 89 3.72 14.33 -0.22
C LEU A 89 3.24 13.86 1.17
N TYR A 90 2.01 13.40 1.24
CA TYR A 90 1.40 13.04 2.55
C TYR A 90 1.96 11.73 3.10
N GLY A 91 2.31 10.78 2.25
CA GLY A 91 2.98 9.56 2.66
C GLY A 91 4.33 9.85 3.32
N THR A 92 5.15 10.70 2.72
CA THR A 92 6.44 11.12 3.31
C THR A 92 6.24 11.82 4.66
N LEU A 93 5.24 12.71 4.78
CA LEU A 93 4.89 13.35 6.04
C LEU A 93 4.50 12.35 7.14
N LEU A 94 3.68 11.36 6.79
CA LEU A 94 3.22 10.32 7.72
C LEU A 94 4.33 9.34 8.11
N ALA A 95 5.27 9.06 7.20
CA ALA A 95 6.39 8.15 7.42
C ALA A 95 7.60 8.82 8.10
N SER A 96 7.71 10.15 8.01
CA SER A 96 8.86 10.88 8.57
C SER A 96 8.96 10.72 10.08
N ASN A 97 10.17 10.64 10.60
CA ASN A 97 10.44 10.70 12.04
C ASN A 97 10.61 12.15 12.55
N THR A 98 10.40 13.13 11.69
CA THR A 98 10.56 14.55 12.04
C THR A 98 9.43 14.98 12.97
N PRO A 99 9.74 15.60 14.11
CA PRO A 99 8.72 16.15 14.99
C PRO A 99 7.81 17.12 14.22
N SER A 100 6.52 16.93 14.31
CA SER A 100 5.55 17.74 13.56
C SER A 100 5.63 19.26 13.86
N ARG A 101 6.24 19.65 14.99
CA ARG A 101 6.53 21.06 15.34
C ARG A 101 7.50 21.73 14.36
N ASP A 102 8.39 20.95 13.73
CA ASP A 102 9.44 21.43 12.84
C ASP A 102 8.97 21.50 11.37
N ILE A 103 7.71 21.12 11.10
CA ILE A 103 7.07 21.29 9.79
C ILE A 103 6.30 22.61 9.81
N PRO A 104 6.76 23.66 9.12
CA PRO A 104 6.09 24.97 9.13
C PRO A 104 4.67 24.85 8.57
N ALA A 105 3.70 25.48 9.24
CA ALA A 105 2.34 25.57 8.72
C ALA A 105 2.33 26.39 7.41
N GLY A 106 1.67 25.85 6.37
CA GLY A 106 1.53 26.56 5.09
C GLY A 106 2.76 26.49 4.18
N THR A 107 3.76 25.68 4.47
CA THR A 107 4.93 25.53 3.60
C THR A 107 4.56 24.73 2.36
N LEU A 108 4.51 25.41 1.22
CA LEU A 108 4.50 24.78 -0.10
C LEU A 108 5.93 24.33 -0.41
N PHE A 109 6.28 23.11 -0.05
CA PHE A 109 7.53 22.50 -0.51
C PHE A 109 7.38 22.00 -1.93
N SER A 110 8.45 22.04 -2.73
CA SER A 110 8.52 21.16 -3.89
C SER A 110 8.53 19.71 -3.37
N LEU A 111 7.84 18.83 -4.06
CA LEU A 111 7.70 17.42 -3.67
C LEU A 111 9.07 16.72 -3.49
N ASP A 112 10.07 17.15 -4.27
CA ASP A 112 11.41 16.55 -4.25
C ASP A 112 12.24 17.04 -3.07
N ASP A 113 12.26 18.37 -2.80
CA ASP A 113 12.94 18.94 -1.64
C ASP A 113 12.42 18.39 -0.30
N PHE A 114 11.12 18.04 -0.27
CA PHE A 114 10.50 17.49 0.93
C PHE A 114 10.91 16.05 1.20
N SER A 115 10.93 15.18 0.17
CA SER A 115 11.29 13.77 0.34
C SER A 115 12.75 13.59 0.74
N ASP A 116 13.64 14.43 0.23
CA ASP A 116 15.07 14.40 0.56
C ASP A 116 15.37 14.88 1.99
N ARG A 117 14.56 15.82 2.50
CA ARG A 117 14.76 16.41 3.82
C ARG A 117 14.06 15.65 4.95
N TYR A 118 12.91 15.02 4.68
CA TYR A 118 12.03 14.43 5.69
C TYR A 118 11.69 12.95 5.45
N GLY A 119 12.15 12.36 4.34
CA GLY A 119 11.96 10.94 4.04
C GLY A 119 12.57 10.03 5.11
N GLY A 120 11.82 9.06 5.60
CA GLY A 120 12.34 8.03 6.48
C GLY A 120 13.22 7.04 5.68
N GLU A 121 14.27 6.50 6.32
CA GLU A 121 15.18 5.53 5.68
C GLU A 121 14.47 4.24 5.24
N SER A 122 13.38 3.87 5.94
CA SER A 122 12.69 2.60 5.73
C SER A 122 11.51 2.64 4.73
N ILE A 123 11.03 3.83 4.32
CA ILE A 123 9.91 3.97 3.39
C ILE A 123 10.25 5.02 2.33
N LYS A 124 10.14 4.64 1.07
CA LYS A 124 10.31 5.52 -0.09
C LYS A 124 9.00 5.64 -0.84
N PHE A 125 8.64 6.87 -1.26
CA PHE A 125 7.47 7.14 -2.08
C PHE A 125 7.88 7.54 -3.48
N ILE A 126 7.35 6.85 -4.49
CA ILE A 126 7.61 7.07 -5.91
C ILE A 126 6.29 7.42 -6.59
N ILE A 127 6.27 8.50 -7.38
CA ILE A 127 5.18 8.77 -8.31
C ILE A 127 5.43 7.87 -9.52
N GLY A 128 4.51 6.96 -9.79
CA GLY A 128 4.65 6.02 -10.89
C GLY A 128 3.35 5.34 -11.23
N ASP A 129 3.23 4.96 -12.49
CA ASP A 129 2.10 4.22 -13.02
C ASP A 129 2.38 2.72 -12.92
N MET A 130 1.41 1.97 -12.41
CA MET A 130 1.50 0.52 -12.29
C MET A 130 1.75 -0.16 -13.63
N GLU A 131 1.09 0.29 -14.70
CA GLU A 131 1.19 -0.34 -16.03
C GLU A 131 2.62 -0.36 -16.58
N THR A 132 3.38 0.71 -16.32
CA THR A 132 4.73 0.89 -16.86
C THR A 132 5.85 0.62 -15.86
N TYR A 133 5.51 0.34 -14.59
CA TYR A 133 6.52 0.11 -13.58
C TYR A 133 7.16 -1.28 -13.70
N ASP A 134 8.48 -1.33 -13.86
CA ASP A 134 9.27 -2.55 -14.11
C ASP A 134 10.54 -2.68 -13.23
N LYS A 135 10.72 -1.76 -12.26
CA LYS A 135 11.97 -1.66 -11.46
C LYS A 135 11.82 -2.34 -10.11
N TYR A 136 12.01 -3.65 -10.08
CA TYR A 136 11.89 -4.48 -8.87
C TYR A 136 13.23 -4.95 -8.32
N ASP A 137 14.25 -4.07 -8.32
CA ASP A 137 15.58 -4.40 -7.81
C ASP A 137 15.55 -4.79 -6.34
N ASP A 138 16.18 -5.92 -5.98
CA ASP A 138 16.22 -6.47 -4.62
C ASP A 138 14.83 -6.72 -4.01
N ALA A 139 13.81 -6.96 -4.85
CA ALA A 139 12.47 -7.25 -4.37
C ALA A 139 12.44 -8.57 -3.58
N VAL A 140 11.91 -8.51 -2.37
CA VAL A 140 11.63 -9.69 -1.52
C VAL A 140 10.14 -9.93 -1.36
N LEU A 141 9.31 -8.95 -1.72
CA LEU A 141 7.86 -9.01 -1.71
C LEU A 141 7.28 -7.93 -2.61
N ILE A 142 6.23 -8.26 -3.35
CA ILE A 142 5.44 -7.29 -4.11
C ILE A 142 3.99 -7.35 -3.62
N VAL A 143 3.42 -6.19 -3.31
CA VAL A 143 2.07 -6.05 -2.77
C VAL A 143 1.26 -5.13 -3.67
N ASN A 144 0.07 -5.56 -4.05
CA ASN A 144 -0.91 -4.71 -4.72
C ASN A 144 -2.24 -4.81 -3.98
N THR A 145 -2.64 -3.73 -3.32
CA THR A 145 -3.88 -3.66 -2.54
C THR A 145 -4.97 -2.84 -3.22
N SER A 146 -4.81 -2.57 -4.50
CA SER A 146 -5.62 -1.65 -5.30
C SER A 146 -5.97 -2.23 -6.67
N VAL A 147 -6.04 -3.56 -6.79
CA VAL A 147 -6.34 -4.20 -8.09
C VAL A 147 -7.73 -3.86 -8.61
N GLU A 148 -8.65 -3.49 -7.75
CA GLU A 148 -10.01 -3.06 -8.11
C GLU A 148 -10.09 -1.69 -8.79
N HIS A 149 -9.04 -0.90 -8.72
CA HIS A 149 -8.97 0.45 -9.30
C HIS A 149 -8.40 0.50 -10.72
N VAL A 150 -7.96 -0.62 -11.27
CA VAL A 150 -7.30 -0.66 -12.58
C VAL A 150 -8.03 -1.60 -13.54
N GLU A 151 -7.98 -1.25 -14.82
CA GLU A 151 -8.53 -2.09 -15.88
C GLU A 151 -7.79 -3.45 -15.96
N GLN A 152 -8.48 -4.48 -16.48
CA GLN A 152 -7.89 -5.82 -16.58
C GLN A 152 -6.60 -5.83 -17.40
N HIS A 153 -6.56 -5.09 -18.52
CA HIS A 153 -5.38 -5.05 -19.36
C HIS A 153 -4.17 -4.38 -18.68
N VAL A 154 -4.40 -3.42 -17.80
CA VAL A 154 -3.34 -2.78 -16.97
C VAL A 154 -2.78 -3.80 -15.97
N PHE A 155 -3.65 -4.54 -15.29
CA PHE A 155 -3.22 -5.62 -14.41
C PHE A 155 -2.43 -6.69 -15.17
N ASP A 156 -2.93 -7.13 -16.35
CA ASP A 156 -2.30 -8.15 -17.19
C ASP A 156 -0.93 -7.70 -17.74
N SER A 157 -0.76 -6.41 -17.99
CA SER A 157 0.52 -5.82 -18.37
C SER A 157 1.49 -5.76 -17.18
N TRP A 158 1.00 -5.27 -16.05
CA TRP A 158 1.79 -5.15 -14.84
C TRP A 158 2.32 -6.49 -14.32
N ILE A 159 1.45 -7.50 -14.22
CA ILE A 159 1.84 -8.79 -13.64
C ILE A 159 2.98 -9.45 -14.45
N LYS A 160 3.08 -9.20 -15.74
CA LYS A 160 4.18 -9.70 -16.59
C LYS A 160 5.54 -9.11 -16.24
N ASN A 161 5.58 -7.91 -15.68
CA ASN A 161 6.80 -7.24 -15.23
C ASN A 161 7.25 -7.70 -13.84
N VAL A 162 6.37 -8.35 -13.09
CA VAL A 162 6.69 -8.88 -11.76
C VAL A 162 7.65 -10.07 -11.89
N PRO A 163 8.78 -10.13 -11.15
CA PRO A 163 9.69 -11.26 -11.16
C PRO A 163 9.02 -12.55 -10.67
N GLU A 164 9.24 -13.68 -11.37
CA GLU A 164 8.60 -14.97 -11.07
C GLU A 164 8.97 -15.56 -9.72
N ASN A 165 10.16 -15.27 -9.24
CA ASN A 165 10.71 -15.79 -7.98
C ASN A 165 10.39 -14.91 -6.76
N VAL A 166 9.67 -13.82 -6.94
CA VAL A 166 9.28 -12.91 -5.85
C VAL A 166 7.82 -13.18 -5.48
N PRO A 167 7.51 -13.38 -4.18
CA PRO A 167 6.13 -13.55 -3.76
C PRO A 167 5.31 -12.28 -3.99
N VAL A 168 4.06 -12.49 -4.39
CA VAL A 168 3.09 -11.43 -4.70
C VAL A 168 1.89 -11.56 -3.77
N VAL A 169 1.44 -10.44 -3.25
CA VAL A 169 0.19 -10.31 -2.50
C VAL A 169 -0.77 -9.42 -3.28
N LEU A 170 -1.93 -9.93 -3.58
CA LEU A 170 -3.00 -9.21 -4.27
C LEU A 170 -4.21 -9.06 -3.35
N GLN A 171 -4.74 -7.85 -3.24
CA GLN A 171 -6.03 -7.60 -2.59
C GLN A 171 -6.98 -6.87 -3.53
N GLY A 172 -8.24 -7.25 -3.49
CA GLY A 172 -9.38 -6.59 -4.11
C GLY A 172 -10.62 -6.77 -3.26
N ASN A 173 -11.79 -6.42 -3.77
CA ASN A 173 -13.04 -6.47 -3.00
C ASN A 173 -14.27 -6.69 -3.89
N ASN A 174 -15.44 -6.80 -3.22
CA ASN A 174 -16.75 -6.79 -3.87
C ASN A 174 -17.58 -5.52 -3.55
N PHE A 175 -16.91 -4.41 -3.30
CA PHE A 175 -17.58 -3.14 -3.00
C PHE A 175 -17.97 -2.40 -4.28
N PHE A 176 -18.98 -2.91 -5.01
CA PHE A 176 -19.42 -2.42 -6.31
C PHE A 176 -20.05 -1.03 -6.29
N THR A 177 -20.40 -0.50 -5.12
CA THR A 177 -21.05 0.80 -5.01
C THR A 177 -20.05 1.97 -4.94
N CYS A 178 -18.75 1.69 -4.91
CA CYS A 178 -17.71 2.71 -5.00
C CYS A 178 -17.42 3.03 -6.47
N ASN A 179 -17.57 4.29 -6.85
CA ASN A 179 -17.41 4.71 -8.24
C ASN A 179 -15.99 4.46 -8.81
N ASP A 180 -14.98 4.46 -7.95
CA ASP A 180 -13.59 4.27 -8.34
C ASP A 180 -13.20 2.78 -8.43
N HIS A 181 -14.13 1.87 -8.08
CA HIS A 181 -13.90 0.42 -8.15
C HIS A 181 -14.43 -0.13 -9.48
N ILE A 182 -13.57 -0.20 -10.47
CA ILE A 182 -13.93 -0.60 -11.84
C ILE A 182 -13.78 -2.10 -12.10
N ARG A 183 -13.09 -2.83 -11.19
CA ARG A 183 -12.76 -4.26 -11.35
C ARG A 183 -12.96 -5.04 -10.06
N CYS A 184 -14.14 -4.91 -9.45
CA CYS A 184 -14.56 -5.74 -8.33
C CYS A 184 -14.81 -7.20 -8.75
N SER A 185 -14.68 -8.12 -7.79
CA SER A 185 -15.03 -9.54 -7.93
C SER A 185 -16.20 -9.89 -7.02
N THR A 186 -17.08 -10.79 -7.42
CA THR A 186 -18.24 -11.21 -6.61
C THR A 186 -17.83 -12.12 -5.45
N ASP A 187 -16.80 -12.93 -5.67
CA ASP A 187 -16.27 -13.89 -4.70
C ASP A 187 -14.77 -14.14 -4.89
N ILE A 188 -14.20 -14.98 -4.03
CA ILE A 188 -12.77 -15.32 -4.04
C ILE A 188 -12.34 -16.12 -5.28
N ASP A 189 -13.24 -16.90 -5.87
CA ASP A 189 -12.90 -17.71 -7.05
C ASP A 189 -12.86 -16.84 -8.31
N GLU A 190 -13.80 -15.90 -8.45
CA GLU A 190 -13.73 -14.88 -9.49
C GLU A 190 -12.51 -13.98 -9.29
N PHE A 191 -12.19 -13.58 -8.05
CA PHE A 191 -10.99 -12.80 -7.74
C PHE A 191 -9.71 -13.49 -8.21
N LYS A 192 -9.55 -14.79 -7.93
CA LYS A 192 -8.41 -15.60 -8.42
C LYS A 192 -8.36 -15.68 -9.94
N LYS A 193 -9.52 -15.80 -10.60
CA LYS A 193 -9.60 -15.86 -12.05
C LYS A 193 -9.22 -14.55 -12.72
N MET A 194 -9.63 -13.42 -12.14
CA MET A 194 -9.30 -12.08 -12.65
C MET A 194 -7.85 -11.67 -12.32
N ASN A 195 -7.27 -12.26 -11.28
CA ASN A 195 -5.93 -11.95 -10.79
C ASN A 195 -5.09 -13.23 -10.69
N PRO A 196 -4.78 -13.90 -11.83
CA PRO A 196 -4.14 -15.21 -11.82
C PRO A 196 -2.70 -15.12 -11.32
N LEU A 197 -2.33 -16.07 -10.46
CA LEU A 197 -0.95 -16.38 -10.07
C LEU A 197 -0.64 -17.81 -10.49
N GLY A 198 0.59 -18.08 -10.91
CA GLY A 198 1.04 -19.43 -11.30
C GLY A 198 1.01 -20.42 -10.13
N THR A 199 1.34 -19.94 -8.93
CA THR A 199 1.22 -20.72 -7.68
C THR A 199 0.53 -19.88 -6.61
N ILE A 200 -0.53 -20.40 -6.01
CA ILE A 200 -1.22 -19.76 -4.89
C ILE A 200 -0.86 -20.51 -3.59
N ILE A 201 -0.27 -19.81 -2.64
CA ILE A 201 0.10 -20.31 -1.30
C ILE A 201 -1.04 -20.08 -0.31
N PHE A 202 -1.72 -18.94 -0.43
CA PHE A 202 -2.81 -18.56 0.47
C PHE A 202 -3.90 -17.85 -0.34
N SER A 203 -5.15 -18.11 -0.01
CA SER A 203 -6.31 -17.41 -0.55
C SER A 203 -7.43 -17.41 0.47
N ASP A 204 -7.98 -16.23 0.79
CA ASP A 204 -9.08 -16.09 1.74
C ASP A 204 -9.80 -14.75 1.57
N LYS A 205 -10.87 -14.54 2.33
CA LYS A 205 -11.64 -13.31 2.40
C LYS A 205 -11.77 -12.79 3.83
N LEU A 206 -11.81 -11.47 3.98
CA LEU A 206 -12.09 -10.76 5.22
C LEU A 206 -13.44 -10.07 5.08
N ASP A 207 -14.30 -10.24 6.09
CA ASP A 207 -15.54 -9.45 6.21
C ASP A 207 -15.20 -8.03 6.72
N CYS A 208 -15.65 -7.03 5.96
CA CYS A 208 -15.41 -5.61 6.23
C CYS A 208 -16.71 -4.83 6.53
N ASP A 209 -17.72 -5.49 7.11
CA ASP A 209 -19.01 -4.89 7.46
C ASP A 209 -19.73 -4.30 6.22
N GLY A 210 -20.34 -5.22 5.47
CA GLY A 210 -21.12 -4.87 4.27
C GLY A 210 -20.44 -5.20 2.94
N PHE A 211 -19.16 -5.56 2.94
CA PHE A 211 -18.44 -6.08 1.78
C PHE A 211 -17.30 -7.01 2.19
N TYR A 212 -16.78 -7.78 1.25
CA TYR A 212 -15.63 -8.64 1.47
C TYR A 212 -14.38 -8.07 0.82
N ARG A 213 -13.25 -8.14 1.54
CA ARG A 213 -11.92 -7.97 0.98
C ARG A 213 -11.35 -9.35 0.66
N PHE A 214 -10.94 -9.55 -0.59
CA PHE A 214 -10.28 -10.79 -1.03
C PHE A 214 -8.76 -10.62 -1.00
N MET A 215 -8.05 -11.72 -0.78
CA MET A 215 -6.60 -11.74 -0.86
C MET A 215 -6.09 -13.06 -1.41
N THR A 216 -5.08 -12.98 -2.27
CA THR A 216 -4.23 -14.10 -2.66
C THR A 216 -2.76 -13.78 -2.38
N ILE A 217 -2.00 -14.79 -1.96
CA ILE A 217 -0.55 -14.75 -1.82
C ILE A 217 0.01 -15.90 -2.66
N GLY A 218 1.01 -15.62 -3.49
CA GLY A 218 1.60 -16.63 -4.34
C GLY A 218 2.74 -16.11 -5.17
N TYR A 219 3.01 -16.77 -6.29
CA TYR A 219 4.02 -16.40 -7.27
C TYR A 219 3.39 -16.31 -8.66
N ARG A 220 3.95 -15.45 -9.50
CA ARG A 220 3.57 -15.34 -10.91
C ARG A 220 3.84 -16.63 -11.67
#